data_f53e4ae491ea821a5b4d1cd0bde09cea
#
_entry.id   f53e4ae491ea821a5b4d1cd0bde09cea
#
_cell.length_a   1.000
_cell.length_b   1.000
_cell.length_c   1.000
_cell.angle_alpha   90.00
_cell.angle_beta   90.00
_cell.angle_gamma   90.00
#
_symmetry.space_group_name_H-M   'P 1'
#
loop_
_entity.id
_entity.type
_entity.pdbx_description
1 polymer ?
#
loop_
_entity_poly.entity_id
_entity_poly.type
_entity_poly.pdbx_seq_one_letter_code
_entity_poly.pdbx_strand_id
1 'polypeptide(L)'
;MNLGSRICVLFLLMAGLAASCEAKQLAVIVDKSNSMSGLSAADLAKVFKFDSHKWPDGRPIILILRDPNTPEMKTAIEKLYHMQAEQFKALLAAHSSGVIIVHSETELLKSVEAIPGAVGLVDVYSINSRVNVLKVDGKLPLEQGYFLQGN
;
A
#
# COMPACT_ATOMS: atom_id res chain seq x y z
N MET A 1 -56.88 -14.75 -42.95
CA MET A 1 -55.99 -13.55 -42.96
C MET A 1 -55.38 -13.36 -41.60
N ASN A 2 -54.27 -13.97 -41.41
CA ASN A 2 -53.61 -13.91 -40.10
C ASN A 2 -52.34 -13.03 -40.20
N LEU A 3 -52.46 -11.84 -39.68
CA LEU A 3 -51.29 -10.97 -39.49
C LEU A 3 -50.53 -11.49 -38.30
N GLY A 4 -49.53 -12.32 -38.56
CA GLY A 4 -48.59 -12.76 -37.53
C GLY A 4 -47.68 -11.59 -37.11
N SER A 5 -47.95 -11.06 -35.95
CA SER A 5 -47.09 -10.09 -35.29
C SER A 5 -45.76 -10.76 -34.95
N ARG A 6 -44.75 -10.47 -35.75
CA ARG A 6 -43.35 -10.82 -35.41
C ARG A 6 -42.83 -9.78 -34.48
N ILE A 7 -43.01 -9.98 -33.18
CA ILE A 7 -42.30 -9.25 -32.16
C ILE A 7 -40.87 -9.80 -32.12
N CYS A 8 -39.97 -9.13 -32.82
CA CYS A 8 -38.53 -9.30 -32.59
C CYS A 8 -38.19 -8.74 -31.21
N VAL A 9 -38.14 -9.63 -30.25
CA VAL A 9 -37.55 -9.29 -28.96
C VAL A 9 -36.05 -9.21 -29.19
N LEU A 10 -35.57 -7.98 -29.38
CA LEU A 10 -34.17 -7.66 -29.39
C LEU A 10 -33.71 -7.75 -27.94
N PHE A 11 -33.22 -8.91 -27.51
CA PHE A 11 -32.47 -9.05 -26.28
C PHE A 11 -31.15 -8.32 -26.46
N LEU A 12 -31.15 -7.05 -26.06
CA LEU A 12 -29.94 -6.29 -25.92
C LEU A 12 -29.15 -6.89 -24.74
N LEU A 13 -28.21 -7.78 -25.10
CA LEU A 13 -27.21 -8.27 -24.15
C LEU A 13 -26.34 -7.09 -23.74
N MET A 14 -26.76 -6.36 -22.73
CA MET A 14 -25.86 -5.47 -21.99
C MET A 14 -24.85 -6.36 -21.27
N ALA A 15 -23.78 -6.68 -21.97
CA ALA A 15 -22.55 -7.11 -21.33
C ALA A 15 -22.07 -5.93 -20.47
N GLY A 16 -22.53 -5.91 -19.24
CA GLY A 16 -21.96 -5.03 -18.23
C GLY A 16 -20.49 -5.39 -18.13
N LEU A 17 -19.62 -4.52 -18.65
CA LEU A 17 -18.24 -4.49 -18.22
C LEU A 17 -18.29 -4.16 -16.72
N ALA A 18 -18.34 -5.19 -15.90
CA ALA A 18 -17.92 -5.05 -14.52
C ALA A 18 -16.44 -4.70 -14.62
N ALA A 19 -16.13 -3.41 -14.54
CA ALA A 19 -14.79 -2.96 -14.21
C ALA A 19 -14.46 -3.61 -12.88
N SER A 20 -13.66 -4.67 -12.92
CA SER A 20 -13.10 -5.28 -11.73
C SER A 20 -12.23 -4.19 -11.11
N CYS A 21 -12.79 -3.51 -10.11
CA CYS A 21 -12.01 -2.66 -9.24
C CYS A 21 -11.14 -3.64 -8.43
N GLU A 22 -10.01 -4.05 -8.98
CA GLU A 22 -9.05 -4.85 -8.24
C GLU A 22 -8.61 -4.02 -7.05
N ALA A 23 -9.02 -4.48 -5.86
CA ALA A 23 -8.58 -3.91 -4.60
C ALA A 23 -7.06 -3.97 -4.58
N LYS A 24 -6.40 -2.82 -4.60
CA LYS A 24 -4.94 -2.76 -4.54
C LYS A 24 -4.47 -3.29 -3.20
N GLN A 25 -3.57 -4.24 -3.22
CA GLN A 25 -2.91 -4.74 -2.03
C GLN A 25 -1.55 -4.07 -1.89
N LEU A 26 -1.31 -3.50 -0.72
CA LEU A 26 -0.05 -2.85 -0.41
C LEU A 26 0.90 -3.84 0.28
N ALA A 27 2.11 -3.95 -0.25
CA ALA A 27 3.19 -4.66 0.39
C ALA A 27 4.06 -3.70 1.20
N VAL A 28 4.46 -4.13 2.37
CA VAL A 28 5.48 -3.44 3.18
C VAL A 28 6.83 -3.94 2.74
N ILE A 29 7.66 -3.05 2.23
CA ILE A 29 9.00 -3.38 1.74
C ILE A 29 10.08 -2.69 2.55
N VAL A 30 11.20 -3.36 2.71
CA VAL A 30 12.39 -2.87 3.38
C VAL A 30 13.64 -3.17 2.55
N ASP A 31 14.74 -2.51 2.86
CA ASP A 31 16.02 -2.79 2.21
C ASP A 31 16.49 -4.24 2.44
N LYS A 32 17.33 -4.75 1.53
CA LYS A 32 17.82 -6.13 1.57
C LYS A 32 18.62 -6.49 2.82
N SER A 33 19.24 -5.51 3.45
CA SER A 33 20.04 -5.72 4.67
C SER A 33 19.20 -5.77 5.95
N ASN A 34 17.90 -5.48 5.84
CA ASN A 34 16.99 -5.60 6.97
C ASN A 34 16.68 -7.07 7.26
N SER A 35 16.98 -7.52 8.47
CA SER A 35 16.79 -8.92 8.89
C SER A 35 15.37 -9.25 9.39
N MET A 36 14.48 -8.24 9.44
CA MET A 36 13.11 -8.44 9.86
C MET A 36 12.35 -9.32 8.85
N SER A 37 11.62 -10.30 9.34
CA SER A 37 10.74 -11.12 8.52
C SER A 37 9.28 -10.65 8.51
N GLY A 38 8.88 -9.89 9.51
CA GLY A 38 7.53 -9.35 9.65
C GLY A 38 7.32 -8.54 10.91
N LEU A 39 6.16 -7.91 10.97
CA LEU A 39 5.67 -7.10 12.09
C LEU A 39 4.21 -7.45 12.36
N SER A 40 3.75 -7.22 13.59
CA SER A 40 2.31 -7.13 13.83
C SER A 40 1.73 -5.86 13.19
N ALA A 41 0.44 -5.84 12.90
CA ALA A 41 -0.23 -4.64 12.42
C ALA A 41 -0.07 -3.46 13.40
N ALA A 42 -0.09 -3.75 14.70
CA ALA A 42 0.13 -2.74 15.74
C ALA A 42 1.54 -2.15 15.72
N ASP A 43 2.58 -2.99 15.55
CA ASP A 43 3.97 -2.50 15.48
C ASP A 43 4.24 -1.79 14.16
N LEU A 44 3.64 -2.25 13.06
CA LEU A 44 3.69 -1.55 11.79
C LEU A 44 3.09 -0.15 11.93
N ALA A 45 1.94 -0.01 12.60
CA ALA A 45 1.33 1.29 12.86
C ALA A 45 2.24 2.22 13.69
N LYS A 46 2.95 1.68 14.68
CA LYS A 46 3.96 2.47 15.46
C LYS A 46 5.10 2.98 14.57
N VAL A 47 5.58 2.15 13.66
CA VAL A 47 6.60 2.55 12.68
C VAL A 47 6.10 3.72 11.84
N PHE A 48 4.92 3.59 11.25
CA PHE A 48 4.36 4.60 10.35
C PHE A 48 3.87 5.87 11.07
N LYS A 49 3.53 5.78 12.35
CA LYS A 49 3.15 6.94 13.19
C LYS A 49 4.32 7.62 13.89
N PHE A 50 5.55 7.17 13.63
CA PHE A 50 6.77 7.67 14.26
C PHE A 50 6.87 7.41 15.76
N ASP A 51 6.16 6.44 16.30
CA ASP A 51 6.29 5.98 17.68
C ASP A 51 7.50 5.05 17.85
N SER A 52 7.95 4.42 16.77
CA SER A 52 9.18 3.64 16.69
C SER A 52 10.18 4.34 15.76
N HIS A 53 11.37 4.61 16.25
CA HIS A 53 12.40 5.35 15.52
C HIS A 53 13.56 4.49 15.03
N LYS A 54 13.67 3.28 15.53
CA LYS A 54 14.77 2.36 15.21
C LYS A 54 14.28 0.95 15.00
N TRP A 55 14.92 0.26 14.09
CA TRP A 55 14.80 -1.18 13.95
C TRP A 55 15.46 -1.91 15.13
N PRO A 56 15.15 -3.19 15.39
CA PRO A 56 15.80 -3.97 16.47
C PRO A 56 17.32 -4.03 16.39
N ASP A 57 17.89 -3.87 15.19
CA ASP A 57 19.34 -3.82 14.96
C ASP A 57 19.96 -2.44 15.24
N GLY A 58 19.16 -1.48 15.67
CA GLY A 58 19.59 -0.12 16.03
C GLY A 58 19.62 0.89 14.89
N ARG A 59 19.41 0.47 13.64
CA ARG A 59 19.36 1.40 12.51
C ARG A 59 18.13 2.29 12.59
N PRO A 60 18.24 3.58 12.19
CA PRO A 60 17.09 4.46 12.15
C PRO A 60 16.08 3.98 11.10
N ILE A 61 14.79 4.15 11.40
CA ILE A 61 13.71 3.90 10.47
C ILE A 61 13.53 5.15 9.59
N ILE A 62 13.56 4.95 8.28
CA ILE A 62 13.29 6.00 7.30
C ILE A 62 12.07 5.61 6.49
N LEU A 63 11.00 6.38 6.62
CA LEU A 63 9.79 6.16 5.83
C LEU A 63 9.95 6.73 4.42
N ILE A 64 9.73 5.91 3.42
CA ILE A 64 9.63 6.36 2.03
C ILE A 64 8.17 6.31 1.63
N LEU A 65 7.57 7.46 1.44
CA LEU A 65 6.14 7.60 1.18
C LEU A 65 5.90 8.29 -0.16
N ARG A 66 4.78 7.94 -0.77
CA ARG A 66 4.27 8.65 -1.95
C ARG A 66 3.40 9.83 -1.54
N ASP A 67 3.04 10.65 -2.52
CA ASP A 67 2.11 11.76 -2.30
C ASP A 67 0.82 11.27 -1.61
N PRO A 68 0.34 11.96 -0.57
CA PRO A 68 -0.88 11.57 0.17
C PRO A 68 -2.14 11.42 -0.69
N ASN A 69 -2.17 12.03 -1.87
CA ASN A 69 -3.32 11.95 -2.78
C ASN A 69 -3.35 10.69 -3.65
N THR A 70 -2.29 9.88 -3.62
CA THR A 70 -2.28 8.62 -4.38
C THR A 70 -3.23 7.59 -3.77
N PRO A 71 -3.82 6.68 -4.58
CA PRO A 71 -4.71 5.64 -4.07
C PRO A 71 -4.06 4.75 -3.00
N GLU A 72 -2.78 4.43 -3.17
CA GLU A 72 -1.99 3.65 -2.22
C GLU A 72 -1.89 4.35 -0.87
N MET A 73 -1.61 5.65 -0.88
CA MET A 73 -1.52 6.42 0.36
C MET A 73 -2.88 6.63 1.03
N LYS A 74 -3.96 6.75 0.25
CA LYS A 74 -5.32 6.80 0.83
C LYS A 74 -5.63 5.54 1.62
N THR A 75 -5.32 4.35 1.08
CA THR A 75 -5.48 3.07 1.79
C THR A 75 -4.59 3.02 3.04
N ALA A 76 -3.35 3.47 2.95
CA ALA A 76 -2.44 3.52 4.09
C ALA A 76 -2.92 4.47 5.18
N ILE A 77 -3.39 5.66 4.80
CA ILE A 77 -3.92 6.66 5.75
C ILE A 77 -5.13 6.11 6.48
N GLU A 78 -6.01 5.41 5.79
CA GLU A 78 -7.17 4.77 6.41
C GLU A 78 -6.78 3.63 7.35
N LYS A 79 -5.96 2.70 6.89
CA LYS A 79 -5.68 1.44 7.61
C LYS A 79 -4.58 1.52 8.65
N LEU A 80 -3.54 2.30 8.41
CA LEU A 80 -2.40 2.42 9.33
C LEU A 80 -2.50 3.63 10.23
N TYR A 81 -2.91 4.76 9.69
CA TYR A 81 -2.91 6.01 10.43
C TYR A 81 -4.24 6.29 11.13
N HIS A 82 -5.35 5.78 10.61
CA HIS A 82 -6.71 6.03 11.13
C HIS A 82 -6.99 7.53 11.36
N MET A 83 -6.60 8.36 10.41
CA MET A 83 -6.74 9.81 10.53
C MET A 83 -7.19 10.44 9.22
N GLN A 84 -7.57 11.71 9.28
CA GLN A 84 -7.93 12.49 8.11
C GLN A 84 -6.67 12.98 7.37
N ALA A 85 -6.82 13.28 6.07
CA ALA A 85 -5.70 13.72 5.23
C ALA A 85 -4.95 14.93 5.79
N GLU A 86 -5.64 15.90 6.36
CA GLU A 86 -5.02 17.08 6.96
C GLU A 86 -4.23 16.77 8.23
N GLN A 87 -4.72 15.85 9.05
CA GLN A 87 -4.00 15.35 10.23
C GLN A 87 -2.74 14.60 9.81
N PHE A 88 -2.82 13.80 8.76
CA PHE A 88 -1.68 13.09 8.20
C PHE A 88 -0.61 14.05 7.67
N LYS A 89 -0.99 15.09 6.95
CA LYS A 89 -0.05 16.13 6.49
C LYS A 89 0.65 16.83 7.65
N ALA A 90 -0.08 17.15 8.72
CA ALA A 90 0.49 17.74 9.92
C ALA A 90 1.48 16.79 10.62
N LEU A 91 1.17 15.49 10.67
CA LEU A 91 2.07 14.47 11.21
C LEU A 91 3.39 14.41 10.42
N LEU A 92 3.32 14.41 9.10
CA LEU A 92 4.51 14.41 8.24
C LEU A 92 5.36 15.65 8.45
N ALA A 93 4.75 16.82 8.55
CA ALA A 93 5.45 18.08 8.79
C ALA A 93 6.19 18.08 10.14
N ALA A 94 5.60 17.49 11.17
CA ALA A 94 6.23 17.36 12.50
C ALA A 94 7.41 16.37 12.53
N HIS A 95 7.49 15.42 11.60
CA HIS A 95 8.49 14.34 11.56
C HIS A 95 9.29 14.34 10.25
N SER A 96 9.53 15.49 9.65
CA SER A 96 10.15 15.62 8.34
C SER A 96 11.55 14.99 8.22
N SER A 97 12.28 14.85 9.31
CA SER A 97 13.62 14.25 9.32
C SER A 97 13.62 12.72 9.12
N GLY A 98 12.50 12.05 9.38
CA GLY A 98 12.34 10.60 9.26
C GLY A 98 11.56 10.16 8.02
N VAL A 99 11.22 11.08 7.12
CA VAL A 99 10.36 10.83 5.96
C VAL A 99 10.98 11.38 4.69
N ILE A 100 10.90 10.59 3.63
CA ILE A 100 11.21 11.01 2.27
C ILE A 100 9.94 10.83 1.43
N ILE A 101 9.46 11.91 0.82
CA ILE A 101 8.33 11.88 -0.10
C ILE A 101 8.86 11.74 -1.52
N VAL A 102 8.35 10.74 -2.24
CA VAL A 102 8.70 10.45 -3.63
C VAL A 102 7.47 10.55 -4.53
N HIS A 103 7.70 10.78 -5.81
CA HIS A 103 6.63 11.08 -6.75
C HIS A 103 6.21 9.88 -7.62
N SER A 104 6.98 8.81 -7.59
CA SER A 104 6.66 7.59 -8.33
C SER A 104 6.97 6.33 -7.52
N GLU A 105 6.33 5.24 -7.90
CA GLU A 105 6.59 3.94 -7.30
C GLU A 105 8.00 3.43 -7.61
N THR A 106 8.51 3.77 -8.80
CA THR A 106 9.90 3.48 -9.18
C THR A 106 10.90 4.21 -8.29
N GLU A 107 10.65 5.47 -7.96
CA GLU A 107 11.49 6.22 -7.01
C GLU A 107 11.41 5.62 -5.61
N LEU A 108 10.23 5.19 -5.17
CA LEU A 108 10.04 4.54 -3.88
C LEU A 108 10.89 3.28 -3.79
N LEU A 109 10.78 2.40 -4.77
CA LEU A 109 11.58 1.15 -4.82
C LEU A 109 13.08 1.43 -4.80
N LYS A 110 13.56 2.37 -5.61
CA LYS A 110 14.97 2.77 -5.63
C LYS A 110 15.43 3.33 -4.29
N SER A 111 14.61 4.14 -3.64
CA SER A 111 14.93 4.73 -2.34
C SER A 111 15.02 3.67 -1.25
N VAL A 112 14.07 2.73 -1.22
CA VAL A 112 14.10 1.62 -0.26
C VAL A 112 15.31 0.72 -0.50
N GLU A 113 15.66 0.45 -1.75
CA GLU A 113 16.83 -0.34 -2.12
C GLU A 113 18.15 0.32 -1.66
N ALA A 114 18.25 1.64 -1.80
CA ALA A 114 19.49 2.39 -1.59
C ALA A 114 19.72 2.84 -0.14
N ILE A 115 18.67 2.99 0.67
CA ILE A 115 18.76 3.59 2.00
C ILE A 115 18.63 2.50 3.08
N PRO A 116 19.70 2.21 3.84
CA PRO A 116 19.63 1.30 4.97
C PRO A 116 18.61 1.79 6.02
N GLY A 117 17.71 0.91 6.45
CA GLY A 117 16.64 1.24 7.39
C GLY A 117 15.38 1.79 6.74
N ALA A 118 15.35 1.94 5.43
CA ALA A 118 14.17 2.40 4.71
C ALA A 118 13.02 1.37 4.74
N VAL A 119 11.81 1.89 4.82
CA VAL A 119 10.57 1.12 4.71
C VAL A 119 9.57 1.90 3.85
N GLY A 120 8.84 1.20 3.03
CA GLY A 120 7.84 1.81 2.15
C GLY A 120 6.66 0.88 1.90
N LEU A 121 5.63 1.45 1.28
CA LEU A 121 4.44 0.74 0.82
C LEU A 121 4.36 0.82 -0.69
N VAL A 122 4.27 -0.33 -1.35
CA VAL A 122 4.12 -0.43 -2.80
C VAL A 122 2.97 -1.34 -3.17
N ASP A 123 2.44 -1.18 -4.38
CA ASP A 123 1.56 -2.18 -4.96
C ASP A 123 2.30 -3.53 -5.04
N VAL A 124 1.62 -4.61 -4.63
CA VAL A 124 2.20 -5.95 -4.58
C VAL A 124 2.81 -6.40 -5.92
N TYR A 125 2.22 -5.94 -7.03
CA TYR A 125 2.70 -6.28 -8.37
C TYR A 125 3.92 -5.48 -8.85
N SER A 126 4.29 -4.44 -8.11
CA SER A 126 5.49 -3.62 -8.40
C SER A 126 6.75 -4.11 -7.70
N ILE A 127 6.64 -5.10 -6.83
CA ILE A 127 7.78 -5.63 -6.06
C ILE A 127 8.83 -6.23 -7.00
N ASN A 128 10.09 -5.96 -6.69
CA ASN A 128 11.24 -6.55 -7.37
C ASN A 128 12.13 -7.35 -6.41
N SER A 129 13.12 -8.05 -6.94
CA SER A 129 14.03 -8.89 -6.16
C SER A 129 15.06 -8.14 -5.30
N ARG A 130 15.09 -6.80 -5.39
CA ARG A 130 16.09 -5.95 -4.70
C ARG A 130 15.63 -5.45 -3.33
N VAL A 131 14.39 -5.73 -2.97
CA VAL A 131 13.81 -5.39 -1.66
C VAL A 131 13.30 -6.65 -0.97
N ASN A 132 13.14 -6.59 0.35
CA ASN A 132 12.49 -7.62 1.12
C ASN A 132 11.05 -7.21 1.45
N VAL A 133 10.13 -8.18 1.44
CA VAL A 133 8.73 -7.98 1.83
C VAL A 133 8.55 -8.44 3.27
N LEU A 134 7.98 -7.59 4.11
CA LEU A 134 7.62 -7.94 5.48
C LEU A 134 6.25 -8.59 5.53
N LYS A 135 6.11 -9.63 6.34
CA LYS A 135 4.80 -10.15 6.74
C LYS A 135 4.13 -9.18 7.70
N VAL A 136 2.82 -9.06 7.61
CA VAL A 136 1.99 -8.34 8.58
C VAL A 136 1.07 -9.34 9.24
N ASP A 137 1.14 -9.45 10.56
CA ASP A 137 0.45 -10.47 11.33
C ASP A 137 0.70 -11.90 10.80
N GLY A 138 1.93 -12.17 10.37
CA GLY A 138 2.35 -13.46 9.84
C GLY A 138 1.91 -13.74 8.40
N LYS A 139 1.28 -12.80 7.71
CA LYS A 139 0.76 -12.96 6.35
C LYS A 139 1.53 -12.11 5.33
N LEU A 140 1.74 -12.68 4.16
CA LEU A 140 2.24 -11.97 3.00
C LEU A 140 1.08 -11.30 2.22
N PRO A 141 1.36 -10.28 1.42
CA PRO A 141 0.39 -9.79 0.45
C PRO A 141 -0.18 -10.93 -0.40
N LEU A 142 -1.43 -10.80 -0.80
CA LEU A 142 -2.24 -11.80 -1.52
C LEU A 142 -2.73 -13.00 -0.66
N GLU A 143 -2.24 -13.18 0.55
CA GLU A 143 -2.83 -14.16 1.45
C GLU A 143 -4.16 -13.67 2.02
N GLN A 144 -5.11 -14.59 2.21
CA GLN A 144 -6.43 -14.26 2.73
C GLN A 144 -6.33 -13.62 4.12
N GLY A 145 -7.01 -12.47 4.28
CA GLY A 145 -7.01 -11.71 5.53
C GLY A 145 -5.75 -10.88 5.76
N TYR A 146 -4.98 -10.62 4.70
CA TYR A 146 -3.87 -9.68 4.78
C TYR A 146 -4.35 -8.27 5.13
N PHE A 147 -3.66 -7.62 6.07
CA PHE A 147 -4.10 -6.36 6.68
C PHE A 147 -4.22 -5.17 5.71
N LEU A 148 -3.26 -5.02 4.79
CA LEU A 148 -3.18 -3.87 3.88
C LEU A 148 -3.86 -4.13 2.53
N GLN A 149 -5.03 -4.73 2.58
CA GLN A 149 -5.90 -4.91 1.42
C GLN A 149 -6.72 -3.63 1.20
N GLY A 150 -6.66 -3.06 0.00
CA GLY A 150 -7.56 -2.00 -0.42
C GLY A 150 -9.00 -2.51 -0.62
N ASN A 151 -9.97 -1.65 -0.55
CA ASN A 151 -11.38 -1.93 -0.86
C ASN A 151 -11.63 -1.77 -2.36
#